data_18157854ff597c8c17032b8c8fc11e4d
#
_entry.id   18157854ff597c8c17032b8c8fc11e4d
#
_cell.length_a   1.000
_cell.length_b   1.000
_cell.length_c   1.000
_cell.angle_alpha   90.00
_cell.angle_beta   90.00
_cell.angle_gamma   90.00
#
_symmetry.space_group_name_H-M   'P 1'
#
loop_
_entity.id
_entity.type
_entity.pdbx_description
1 polymer ?
#
loop_
_entity_poly.entity_id
_entity_poly.type
_entity_poly.pdbx_seq_one_letter_code
_entity_poly.pdbx_strand_id
1 'polypeptide(L)'
;VVEASGWREKHGKLPYGKGVGFACSSYLTGAGLPIYWNDMPHSGAIVKVDRGGGVAILCGATEIGQGSDSVLTYVVAETLGIDPKDIRVATADSDLTPVDLGSYSSRVTLMAGNAAVQAAERMRALIHEAVAKKLEAAPGELVSRGGRVFVRDDPERGVSFAEAAVLAETMHGTLACAGSYTPPKRAGKFKGSGVGPSPCYSYSACVAEVSVDPDTGDVKVDRVWIAHDVGRALNPLLVEGQVEGSIYMGLGEVLMEEQVFRKGLHKIPSMLEYKSPTTLETPEIYTILVETVDPEGPFGAKEAGQGPLLPVIPAV
;
A
#
# COMPACT_ATOMS: atom_id res chain seq x y z
N VAL A 1 7.17 -2.63 -20.19
CA VAL A 1 7.65 -1.25 -20.36
C VAL A 1 8.44 -1.09 -21.67
N VAL A 2 9.33 -2.00 -22.03
CA VAL A 2 10.16 -1.96 -23.25
C VAL A 2 9.32 -1.89 -24.53
N GLU A 3 8.28 -2.71 -24.64
CA GLU A 3 7.36 -2.71 -25.78
C GLU A 3 6.50 -1.44 -25.81
N ALA A 4 5.91 -1.05 -24.68
CA ALA A 4 5.04 0.11 -24.59
C ALA A 4 5.75 1.43 -24.91
N SER A 5 7.04 1.54 -24.59
CA SER A 5 7.84 2.73 -24.89
C SER A 5 8.44 2.75 -26.30
N GLY A 6 8.48 1.60 -27.00
CA GLY A 6 9.25 1.45 -28.23
C GLY A 6 10.77 1.58 -28.02
N TRP A 7 11.26 1.17 -26.84
CA TRP A 7 12.66 1.35 -26.46
C TRP A 7 13.65 0.72 -27.46
N ARG A 8 13.34 -0.48 -27.97
CA ARG A 8 14.23 -1.19 -28.93
C ARG A 8 14.38 -0.45 -30.27
N GLU A 9 13.36 0.28 -30.68
CA GLU A 9 13.32 1.08 -31.90
C GLU A 9 14.03 2.41 -31.71
N LYS A 10 14.09 2.94 -30.49
CA LYS A 10 14.63 4.26 -30.14
C LYS A 10 16.07 4.22 -29.65
N HIS A 11 16.45 3.24 -28.87
CA HIS A 11 17.76 3.17 -28.23
C HIS A 11 18.91 3.16 -29.25
N GLY A 12 19.79 4.15 -29.15
CA GLY A 12 20.91 4.37 -30.08
C GLY A 12 20.52 4.89 -31.48
N LYS A 13 19.24 5.25 -31.69
CA LYS A 13 18.73 5.70 -33.04
C LYS A 13 18.03 7.05 -33.00
N LEU A 14 17.94 7.66 -31.84
CA LEU A 14 17.32 8.97 -31.71
C LEU A 14 18.24 10.09 -32.29
N PRO A 15 17.66 11.20 -32.78
CA PRO A 15 18.45 12.32 -33.26
C PRO A 15 19.26 12.98 -32.14
N TYR A 16 20.26 13.76 -32.55
CA TYR A 16 21.07 14.56 -31.60
C TYR A 16 20.19 15.42 -30.70
N GLY A 17 20.51 15.47 -29.40
CA GLY A 17 19.70 16.13 -28.39
C GLY A 17 18.50 15.33 -27.88
N LYS A 18 18.35 14.05 -28.28
CA LYS A 18 17.32 13.14 -27.76
C LYS A 18 17.93 11.88 -27.19
N GLY A 19 17.39 11.41 -26.08
CA GLY A 19 17.83 10.20 -25.40
C GLY A 19 16.66 9.32 -24.93
N VAL A 20 16.93 8.05 -24.76
CA VAL A 20 16.04 7.10 -24.09
C VAL A 20 16.84 6.18 -23.19
N GLY A 21 16.51 6.16 -21.91
CA GLY A 21 17.13 5.31 -20.90
C GLY A 21 16.19 4.25 -20.36
N PHE A 22 16.78 3.18 -19.80
CA PHE A 22 16.06 2.09 -19.18
C PHE A 22 16.75 1.69 -17.87
N ALA A 23 15.96 1.50 -16.82
CA ALA A 23 16.45 1.02 -15.54
C ALA A 23 15.43 0.13 -14.82
N CYS A 24 15.91 -0.69 -13.91
CA CYS A 24 15.09 -1.52 -13.03
C CYS A 24 15.50 -1.33 -11.58
N SER A 25 14.56 -1.59 -10.70
CA SER A 25 14.79 -1.55 -9.25
C SER A 25 14.00 -2.63 -8.51
N SER A 26 14.37 -2.85 -7.27
CA SER A 26 13.54 -3.54 -6.29
C SER A 26 13.47 -2.73 -5.01
N TYR A 27 12.34 -2.76 -4.34
CA TYR A 27 12.14 -2.09 -3.08
C TYR A 27 11.49 -3.02 -2.06
N LEU A 28 11.83 -2.86 -0.79
CA LEU A 28 11.21 -3.62 0.29
C LEU A 28 9.81 -3.06 0.59
N THR A 29 8.84 -3.94 0.83
CA THR A 29 7.54 -3.54 1.32
C THR A 29 7.61 -3.42 2.84
N GLY A 30 7.54 -2.18 3.33
CA GLY A 30 7.75 -1.86 4.74
C GLY A 30 9.22 -1.63 5.09
N ALA A 31 9.49 -1.22 6.33
CA ALA A 31 10.84 -0.89 6.81
C ALA A 31 11.74 -2.12 6.93
N GLY A 32 13.02 -1.95 6.68
CA GLY A 32 14.03 -2.98 6.87
C GLY A 32 14.10 -3.45 8.33
N LEU A 33 14.00 -4.77 8.53
CA LEU A 33 13.89 -5.38 9.86
C LEU A 33 15.01 -5.02 10.84
N PRO A 34 16.31 -4.95 10.46
CA PRO A 34 17.38 -4.72 11.44
C PRO A 34 17.36 -3.34 12.09
N ILE A 35 16.77 -2.34 11.40
CA ILE A 35 16.75 -0.96 11.87
C ILE A 35 15.52 -0.70 12.76
N TYR A 36 14.38 -1.27 12.41
CA TYR A 36 13.10 -0.97 13.03
C TYR A 36 12.45 -2.17 13.72
N TRP A 37 13.00 -3.37 13.53
CA TRP A 37 12.39 -4.58 14.08
C TRP A 37 12.51 -4.60 15.62
N ASN A 38 11.43 -5.00 16.26
CA ASN A 38 11.35 -5.29 17.68
C ASN A 38 10.35 -6.45 17.91
N ASP A 39 10.29 -6.98 19.10
CA ASP A 39 9.41 -8.12 19.44
C ASP A 39 7.93 -7.72 19.63
N MET A 40 7.65 -6.41 19.66
CA MET A 40 6.29 -5.91 19.78
C MET A 40 5.61 -5.82 18.40
N PRO A 41 4.28 -5.79 18.35
CA PRO A 41 3.57 -5.54 17.09
C PRO A 41 4.00 -4.23 16.42
N HIS A 42 4.22 -4.27 15.13
CA HIS A 42 4.58 -3.10 14.32
C HIS A 42 3.37 -2.28 13.89
N SER A 43 2.20 -2.89 13.88
CA SER A 43 0.90 -2.25 13.65
C SER A 43 -0.19 -3.01 14.40
N GLY A 44 -1.19 -2.27 14.86
CA GLY A 44 -2.40 -2.80 15.46
C GLY A 44 -3.65 -2.20 14.83
N ALA A 45 -4.73 -2.97 14.85
CA ALA A 45 -6.05 -2.49 14.46
C ALA A 45 -7.12 -3.07 15.39
N ILE A 46 -8.19 -2.32 15.62
CA ILE A 46 -9.40 -2.78 16.31
C ILE A 46 -10.55 -2.64 15.35
N VAL A 47 -11.32 -3.72 15.18
CA VAL A 47 -12.59 -3.72 14.44
C VAL A 47 -13.72 -3.84 15.43
N LYS A 48 -14.65 -2.88 15.41
CA LYS A 48 -15.85 -2.83 16.24
C LYS A 48 -17.08 -2.93 15.34
N VAL A 49 -18.08 -3.69 15.76
CA VAL A 49 -19.37 -3.81 15.06
C VAL A 49 -20.50 -3.37 16.00
N ASP A 50 -21.42 -2.57 15.49
CA ASP A 50 -22.62 -2.15 16.22
C ASP A 50 -23.85 -2.98 15.84
N ARG A 51 -24.96 -2.80 16.59
CA ARG A 51 -26.22 -3.53 16.37
C ARG A 51 -26.91 -3.22 15.04
N GLY A 52 -26.58 -2.11 14.42
CA GLY A 52 -27.08 -1.76 13.09
C GLY A 52 -26.30 -2.40 11.96
N GLY A 53 -25.20 -3.10 12.27
CA GLY A 53 -24.27 -3.64 11.29
C GLY A 53 -23.20 -2.64 10.82
N GLY A 54 -23.17 -1.44 11.41
CA GLY A 54 -22.10 -0.47 11.18
C GLY A 54 -20.76 -0.96 11.75
N VAL A 55 -19.68 -0.74 11.00
CA VAL A 55 -18.32 -1.17 11.38
C VAL A 55 -17.43 0.03 11.60
N ALA A 56 -16.60 0.00 12.65
CA ALA A 56 -15.57 1.00 12.89
C ALA A 56 -14.20 0.31 12.96
N ILE A 57 -13.20 0.91 12.29
CA ILE A 57 -11.80 0.52 12.35
C ILE A 57 -11.05 1.59 13.14
N LEU A 58 -10.30 1.18 14.16
CA LEU A 58 -9.37 2.04 14.90
C LEU A 58 -7.96 1.56 14.58
N CYS A 59 -7.11 2.41 13.98
CA CYS A 59 -5.75 2.06 13.59
C CYS A 59 -4.82 3.24 13.79
N GLY A 60 -3.61 3.01 14.29
CA GLY A 60 -2.60 4.05 14.51
C GLY A 60 -1.91 4.57 13.25
N ALA A 61 -2.10 3.90 12.10
CA ALA A 61 -1.54 4.36 10.83
C ALA A 61 -2.07 5.75 10.46
N THR A 62 -1.21 6.59 9.87
CA THR A 62 -1.57 7.96 9.51
C THR A 62 -1.93 8.06 8.04
N GLU A 63 -3.10 8.60 7.74
CA GLU A 63 -3.46 9.04 6.38
C GLU A 63 -2.73 10.35 6.08
N ILE A 64 -1.92 10.35 5.02
CA ILE A 64 -1.13 11.50 4.55
C ILE A 64 -1.41 11.83 3.09
N GLY A 65 -2.56 11.37 2.57
CA GLY A 65 -2.97 11.51 1.17
C GLY A 65 -2.67 10.28 0.30
N GLN A 66 -2.08 9.21 0.88
CA GLN A 66 -1.76 7.99 0.14
C GLN A 66 -2.94 7.02 0.00
N GLY A 67 -4.08 7.28 0.66
CA GLY A 67 -5.28 6.45 0.56
C GLY A 67 -5.30 5.24 1.51
N SER A 68 -4.55 5.28 2.61
CA SER A 68 -4.49 4.18 3.58
C SER A 68 -5.83 3.89 4.26
N ASP A 69 -6.62 4.91 4.56
CA ASP A 69 -7.96 4.74 5.15
C ASP A 69 -8.89 3.96 4.22
N SER A 70 -8.81 4.21 2.91
CA SER A 70 -9.53 3.43 1.91
C SER A 70 -9.05 1.99 1.86
N VAL A 71 -7.73 1.75 1.90
CA VAL A 71 -7.16 0.39 1.92
C VAL A 71 -7.64 -0.38 3.14
N LEU A 72 -7.58 0.21 4.35
CA LEU A 72 -8.08 -0.41 5.58
C LEU A 72 -9.57 -0.76 5.46
N THR A 73 -10.35 0.15 4.89
CA THR A 73 -11.78 -0.08 4.61
C THR A 73 -11.99 -1.28 3.69
N TYR A 74 -11.27 -1.37 2.58
CA TYR A 74 -11.45 -2.46 1.61
C TYR A 74 -11.07 -3.82 2.19
N VAL A 75 -9.96 -3.93 2.92
CA VAL A 75 -9.52 -5.22 3.47
C VAL A 75 -10.48 -5.73 4.57
N VAL A 76 -11.06 -4.84 5.36
CA VAL A 76 -12.07 -5.21 6.37
C VAL A 76 -13.41 -5.53 5.71
N ALA A 77 -13.85 -4.73 4.73
CA ALA A 77 -15.08 -4.97 3.99
C ALA A 77 -15.08 -6.34 3.28
N GLU A 78 -14.00 -6.66 2.58
CA GLU A 78 -13.83 -7.96 1.93
C GLU A 78 -13.83 -9.11 2.93
N THR A 79 -13.15 -8.95 4.08
CA THR A 79 -13.08 -9.97 5.12
C THR A 79 -14.43 -10.23 5.77
N LEU A 80 -15.22 -9.18 6.01
CA LEU A 80 -16.56 -9.29 6.63
C LEU A 80 -17.69 -9.51 5.62
N GLY A 81 -17.44 -9.33 4.33
CA GLY A 81 -18.42 -9.49 3.26
C GLY A 81 -19.48 -8.39 3.23
N ILE A 82 -19.12 -7.14 3.56
CA ILE A 82 -20.01 -5.96 3.62
C ILE A 82 -19.62 -4.89 2.62
N ASP A 83 -20.48 -3.87 2.44
CA ASP A 83 -20.14 -2.71 1.60
C ASP A 83 -19.12 -1.82 2.33
N PRO A 84 -18.05 -1.35 1.67
CA PRO A 84 -17.11 -0.40 2.24
C PRO A 84 -17.75 0.87 2.83
N LYS A 85 -18.91 1.30 2.32
CA LYS A 85 -19.66 2.46 2.84
C LYS A 85 -20.16 2.29 4.28
N ASP A 86 -20.31 1.04 4.74
CA ASP A 86 -20.79 0.73 6.09
C ASP A 86 -19.65 0.78 7.12
N ILE A 87 -18.44 1.15 6.68
CA ILE A 87 -17.22 1.19 7.51
C ILE A 87 -16.80 2.64 7.74
N ARG A 88 -16.50 2.95 8.99
CA ARG A 88 -15.84 4.19 9.41
C ARG A 88 -14.43 3.88 9.89
N VAL A 89 -13.48 4.70 9.49
CA VAL A 89 -12.08 4.59 9.90
C VAL A 89 -11.73 5.77 10.80
N ALA A 90 -11.11 5.49 11.94
CA ALA A 90 -10.47 6.47 12.80
C ALA A 90 -8.99 6.09 12.91
N THR A 91 -8.14 6.98 12.41
CA THR A 91 -6.70 6.78 12.35
C THR A 91 -5.94 7.87 13.08
N ALA A 92 -4.69 7.60 13.43
CA ALA A 92 -3.74 8.56 13.98
C ALA A 92 -4.18 9.30 15.27
N ASP A 93 -5.07 8.70 16.04
CA ASP A 93 -5.48 9.22 17.36
C ASP A 93 -4.76 8.42 18.46
N SER A 94 -3.78 9.02 19.10
CA SER A 94 -2.93 8.37 20.11
C SER A 94 -3.69 7.94 21.37
N ASP A 95 -4.87 8.50 21.63
CA ASP A 95 -5.70 8.15 22.78
C ASP A 95 -6.66 6.98 22.50
N LEU A 96 -7.00 6.76 21.23
CA LEU A 96 -8.01 5.78 20.82
C LEU A 96 -7.44 4.60 20.06
N THR A 97 -6.37 4.81 19.29
CA THR A 97 -5.88 3.79 18.35
C THR A 97 -4.72 2.98 18.92
N PRO A 98 -4.58 1.71 18.52
CA PRO A 98 -3.38 0.95 18.82
C PRO A 98 -2.13 1.62 18.25
N VAL A 99 -0.97 1.33 18.87
CA VAL A 99 0.32 1.84 18.38
C VAL A 99 0.57 1.36 16.94
N ASP A 100 1.00 2.30 16.10
CA ASP A 100 1.61 2.05 14.80
C ASP A 100 2.96 2.76 14.72
N LEU A 101 3.93 2.19 14.01
CA LEU A 101 5.27 2.78 13.91
C LEU A 101 5.37 3.92 12.87
N GLY A 102 4.29 4.23 12.17
CA GLY A 102 4.20 5.36 11.24
C GLY A 102 4.04 4.97 9.76
N SER A 103 3.63 5.96 8.96
CA SER A 103 3.33 5.79 7.52
C SER A 103 4.55 6.13 6.67
N TYR A 104 5.66 5.45 6.86
CA TYR A 104 6.91 5.59 6.11
C TYR A 104 7.28 4.27 5.41
N SER A 105 8.21 4.33 4.47
CA SER A 105 8.75 3.15 3.77
C SER A 105 7.67 2.27 3.14
N SER A 106 6.59 2.88 2.67
CA SER A 106 5.43 2.22 2.03
C SER A 106 4.93 0.98 2.80
N ARG A 107 4.83 1.08 4.12
CA ARG A 107 4.56 -0.07 5.00
C ARG A 107 3.10 -0.25 5.39
N VAL A 108 2.25 0.76 5.25
CA VAL A 108 0.89 0.75 5.85
C VAL A 108 0.05 -0.39 5.30
N THR A 109 0.01 -0.58 3.99
CA THR A 109 -0.77 -1.67 3.38
C THR A 109 -0.36 -3.03 3.93
N LEU A 110 0.94 -3.32 4.04
CA LEU A 110 1.43 -4.60 4.57
C LEU A 110 1.15 -4.72 6.07
N MET A 111 1.59 -3.74 6.87
CA MET A 111 1.59 -3.85 8.33
C MET A 111 0.19 -3.65 8.92
N ALA A 112 -0.39 -2.47 8.69
CA ALA A 112 -1.71 -2.13 9.21
C ALA A 112 -2.83 -2.92 8.51
N GLY A 113 -2.69 -3.17 7.21
CA GLY A 113 -3.61 -4.02 6.45
C GLY A 113 -3.71 -5.44 7.02
N ASN A 114 -2.58 -6.09 7.32
CA ASN A 114 -2.59 -7.41 7.96
C ASN A 114 -3.17 -7.38 9.37
N ALA A 115 -2.88 -6.34 10.16
CA ALA A 115 -3.49 -6.18 11.48
C ALA A 115 -5.02 -6.04 11.38
N ALA A 116 -5.51 -5.26 10.41
CA ALA A 116 -6.93 -5.08 10.15
C ALA A 116 -7.61 -6.37 9.66
N VAL A 117 -6.97 -7.12 8.76
CA VAL A 117 -7.46 -8.45 8.33
C VAL A 117 -7.59 -9.40 9.52
N GLN A 118 -6.57 -9.51 10.39
CA GLN A 118 -6.65 -10.35 11.57
C GLN A 118 -7.78 -9.96 12.53
N ALA A 119 -7.98 -8.65 12.76
CA ALA A 119 -9.08 -8.16 13.58
C ALA A 119 -10.44 -8.52 12.97
N ALA A 120 -10.59 -8.33 11.66
CA ALA A 120 -11.81 -8.66 10.93
C ALA A 120 -12.09 -10.16 10.87
N GLU A 121 -11.06 -11.00 10.72
CA GLU A 121 -11.20 -12.46 10.76
C GLU A 121 -11.67 -12.95 12.11
N ARG A 122 -11.14 -12.40 13.20
CA ARG A 122 -11.62 -12.70 14.57
C ARG A 122 -13.08 -12.28 14.74
N MET A 123 -13.44 -11.11 14.26
CA MET A 123 -14.82 -10.62 14.28
C MET A 123 -15.74 -11.54 13.46
N ARG A 124 -15.34 -11.91 12.25
CA ARG A 124 -16.08 -12.85 11.40
C ARG A 124 -16.30 -14.20 12.10
N ALA A 125 -15.30 -14.69 12.82
CA ALA A 125 -15.41 -15.94 13.57
C ALA A 125 -16.50 -15.88 14.64
N LEU A 126 -16.55 -14.78 15.43
CA LEU A 126 -17.60 -14.57 16.45
C LEU A 126 -18.99 -14.50 15.80
N ILE A 127 -19.11 -13.78 14.70
CA ILE A 127 -20.36 -13.65 13.94
C ILE A 127 -20.80 -14.99 13.38
N HIS A 128 -19.89 -15.74 12.75
CA HIS A 128 -20.20 -17.06 12.20
C HIS A 128 -20.61 -18.06 13.30
N GLU A 129 -19.98 -18.04 14.47
CA GLU A 129 -20.35 -18.90 15.59
C GLU A 129 -21.79 -18.65 16.06
N ALA A 130 -22.19 -17.39 16.17
CA ALA A 130 -23.54 -17.02 16.60
C ALA A 130 -24.60 -17.36 15.53
N VAL A 131 -24.33 -17.06 14.25
CA VAL A 131 -25.23 -17.35 13.12
C VAL A 131 -25.37 -18.86 12.91
N ALA A 132 -24.28 -19.62 13.07
CA ALA A 132 -24.30 -21.07 12.93
C ALA A 132 -25.32 -21.75 13.85
N LYS A 133 -25.44 -21.26 15.10
CA LYS A 133 -26.47 -21.77 16.04
C LYS A 133 -27.89 -21.48 15.56
N LYS A 134 -28.12 -20.28 15.03
CA LYS A 134 -29.44 -19.89 14.50
C LYS A 134 -29.81 -20.70 13.27
N LEU A 135 -28.85 -20.93 12.39
CA LEU A 135 -29.08 -21.63 11.12
C LEU A 135 -28.91 -23.15 11.21
N GLU A 136 -28.61 -23.69 12.40
CA GLU A 136 -28.32 -25.12 12.59
C GLU A 136 -27.29 -25.65 11.58
N ALA A 137 -26.18 -24.91 11.42
CA ALA A 137 -25.08 -25.20 10.50
C ALA A 137 -23.73 -25.17 11.24
N ALA A 138 -22.68 -25.70 10.65
CA ALA A 138 -21.33 -25.50 11.20
C ALA A 138 -20.78 -24.13 10.81
N PRO A 139 -19.98 -23.43 11.69
CA PRO A 139 -19.39 -22.14 11.35
C PRO A 139 -18.58 -22.12 10.06
N GLY A 140 -17.91 -23.23 9.72
CA GLY A 140 -17.13 -23.39 8.48
C GLY A 140 -17.96 -23.53 7.20
N GLU A 141 -19.28 -23.79 7.31
CA GLU A 141 -20.21 -23.84 6.20
C GLU A 141 -20.77 -22.46 5.86
N LEU A 142 -20.53 -21.46 6.70
CA LEU A 142 -21.03 -20.10 6.49
C LEU A 142 -20.12 -19.28 5.59
N VAL A 143 -20.74 -18.38 4.84
CA VAL A 143 -20.08 -17.37 4.01
C VAL A 143 -20.66 -16.01 4.35
N SER A 144 -19.78 -15.01 4.49
CA SER A 144 -20.15 -13.60 4.59
C SER A 144 -19.96 -12.95 3.23
N ARG A 145 -21.02 -12.43 2.63
CA ARG A 145 -20.98 -11.79 1.31
C ARG A 145 -22.19 -10.88 1.08
N GLY A 146 -21.95 -9.72 0.48
CA GLY A 146 -23.01 -8.80 0.06
C GLY A 146 -23.91 -8.33 1.20
N GLY A 147 -23.34 -8.09 2.40
CA GLY A 147 -24.10 -7.67 3.58
C GLY A 147 -24.93 -8.76 4.22
N ARG A 148 -24.63 -10.04 3.93
CA ARG A 148 -25.32 -11.20 4.48
C ARG A 148 -24.36 -12.26 4.98
N VAL A 149 -24.83 -13.07 5.94
CA VAL A 149 -24.17 -14.30 6.39
C VAL A 149 -25.13 -15.46 6.10
N PHE A 150 -24.68 -16.44 5.33
CA PHE A 150 -25.53 -17.52 4.85
C PHE A 150 -24.76 -18.83 4.72
N VAL A 151 -25.50 -19.95 4.60
CA VAL A 151 -24.91 -21.27 4.35
C VAL A 151 -24.43 -21.35 2.90
N ARG A 152 -23.19 -21.79 2.70
CA ARG A 152 -22.50 -21.81 1.39
C ARG A 152 -23.31 -22.53 0.31
N ASP A 153 -23.85 -23.69 0.63
CA ASP A 153 -24.57 -24.56 -0.31
C ASP A 153 -26.07 -24.24 -0.37
N ASP A 154 -26.56 -23.29 0.46
CA ASP A 154 -27.94 -22.83 0.49
C ASP A 154 -27.98 -21.31 0.81
N PRO A 155 -27.75 -20.42 -0.19
CA PRO A 155 -27.70 -18.98 0.01
C PRO A 155 -28.99 -18.34 0.53
N GLU A 156 -30.14 -19.00 0.36
CA GLU A 156 -31.41 -18.51 0.90
C GLU A 156 -31.46 -18.67 2.43
N ARG A 157 -30.77 -19.67 2.96
CA ARG A 157 -30.63 -19.92 4.40
C ARG A 157 -29.56 -19.01 4.99
N GLY A 158 -29.95 -17.80 5.32
CA GLY A 158 -29.03 -16.76 5.81
C GLY A 158 -29.74 -15.62 6.50
N VAL A 159 -28.95 -14.73 7.05
CA VAL A 159 -29.40 -13.52 7.77
C VAL A 159 -28.68 -12.28 7.21
N SER A 160 -29.23 -11.10 7.43
CA SER A 160 -28.52 -9.85 7.16
C SER A 160 -27.31 -9.69 8.09
N PHE A 161 -26.30 -8.88 7.69
CA PHE A 161 -25.14 -8.62 8.55
C PHE A 161 -25.56 -7.93 9.85
N ALA A 162 -26.55 -7.03 9.83
CA ALA A 162 -27.08 -6.39 11.05
C ALA A 162 -27.71 -7.41 12.00
N GLU A 163 -28.52 -8.35 11.48
CA GLU A 163 -29.07 -9.43 12.30
C GLU A 163 -27.98 -10.35 12.86
N ALA A 164 -26.97 -10.66 12.03
CA ALA A 164 -25.80 -11.42 12.47
C ALA A 164 -25.03 -10.74 13.60
N ALA A 165 -24.87 -9.41 13.53
CA ALA A 165 -24.27 -8.60 14.58
C ALA A 165 -25.06 -8.68 15.90
N VAL A 166 -26.39 -8.58 15.86
CA VAL A 166 -27.25 -8.70 17.06
C VAL A 166 -27.13 -10.09 17.66
N LEU A 167 -27.12 -11.15 16.85
CA LEU A 167 -26.92 -12.53 17.33
C LEU A 167 -25.55 -12.70 18.00
N ALA A 168 -24.52 -12.17 17.38
CA ALA A 168 -23.16 -12.25 17.92
C ALA A 168 -23.01 -11.45 19.22
N GLU A 169 -23.58 -10.22 19.31
CA GLU A 169 -23.54 -9.43 20.53
C GLU A 169 -24.34 -10.08 21.65
N THR A 170 -25.45 -10.72 21.33
CA THR A 170 -26.26 -11.48 22.33
C THR A 170 -25.45 -12.64 22.91
N MET A 171 -24.62 -13.26 22.10
CA MET A 171 -23.83 -14.45 22.50
C MET A 171 -22.53 -14.10 23.20
N HIS A 172 -21.81 -13.09 22.70
CA HIS A 172 -20.44 -12.78 23.10
C HIS A 172 -20.30 -11.46 23.88
N GLY A 173 -21.35 -10.65 23.96
CA GLY A 173 -21.29 -9.28 24.50
C GLY A 173 -20.77 -8.30 23.44
N THR A 174 -20.23 -7.18 23.90
CA THR A 174 -19.75 -6.10 23.02
C THR A 174 -18.77 -6.60 21.96
N LEU A 175 -19.06 -6.34 20.70
CA LEU A 175 -18.26 -6.79 19.57
C LEU A 175 -17.10 -5.83 19.26
N ALA A 176 -15.93 -6.18 19.74
CA ALA A 176 -14.67 -5.49 19.44
C ALA A 176 -13.53 -6.52 19.39
N CYS A 177 -12.84 -6.58 18.25
CA CYS A 177 -11.73 -7.51 18.04
C CYS A 177 -10.46 -6.75 17.66
N ALA A 178 -9.35 -7.06 18.33
CA ALA A 178 -8.04 -6.52 18.00
C ALA A 178 -7.26 -7.48 17.09
N GLY A 179 -6.49 -6.92 16.17
CA GLY A 179 -5.49 -7.60 15.38
C GLY A 179 -4.14 -6.91 15.53
N SER A 180 -3.07 -7.66 15.39
CA SER A 180 -1.71 -7.15 15.53
C SER A 180 -0.80 -7.85 14.54
N TYR A 181 0.07 -7.10 13.88
CA TYR A 181 1.01 -7.68 12.92
C TYR A 181 2.45 -7.36 13.31
N THR A 182 3.25 -8.42 13.40
CA THR A 182 4.70 -8.36 13.49
C THR A 182 5.24 -9.09 12.27
N PRO A 183 6.03 -8.44 11.40
CA PRO A 183 6.54 -9.09 10.21
C PRO A 183 7.49 -10.24 10.59
N PRO A 184 7.52 -11.34 9.81
CA PRO A 184 8.42 -12.45 10.10
C PRO A 184 9.88 -11.98 10.01
N LYS A 185 10.69 -12.36 11.00
CA LYS A 185 12.12 -12.04 11.03
C LYS A 185 12.85 -12.88 9.99
N ARG A 186 13.24 -12.24 8.88
CA ARG A 186 14.02 -12.87 7.81
C ARG A 186 15.40 -12.25 7.75
N ALA A 187 16.43 -13.05 7.84
CA ALA A 187 17.82 -12.65 7.61
C ALA A 187 18.59 -13.84 7.06
N GLY A 188 19.50 -13.58 6.13
CA GLY A 188 20.45 -14.57 5.64
C GLY A 188 21.60 -14.84 6.63
N LYS A 189 22.47 -15.77 6.28
CA LYS A 189 23.65 -16.14 7.11
C LYS A 189 24.94 -15.47 6.64
N PHE A 190 24.89 -14.59 5.64
CA PHE A 190 26.06 -13.90 5.09
C PHE A 190 26.23 -12.50 5.71
N LYS A 191 27.44 -11.96 5.63
CA LYS A 191 27.75 -10.62 6.12
C LYS A 191 26.88 -9.57 5.41
N GLY A 192 26.20 -8.69 6.17
CA GLY A 192 25.29 -7.68 5.65
C GLY A 192 23.85 -8.15 5.41
N SER A 193 23.56 -9.45 5.55
CA SER A 193 22.19 -9.98 5.33
C SER A 193 21.15 -9.48 6.34
N GLY A 194 21.59 -8.85 7.42
CA GLY A 194 20.71 -8.21 8.38
C GLY A 194 20.23 -6.82 7.96
N VAL A 195 20.75 -6.25 6.88
CA VAL A 195 20.40 -4.89 6.42
C VAL A 195 19.36 -5.01 5.31
N GLY A 196 18.19 -4.39 5.52
CA GLY A 196 17.13 -4.29 4.54
C GLY A 196 16.24 -5.53 4.30
N PRO A 197 16.29 -6.64 5.09
CA PRO A 197 15.39 -7.75 4.83
C PRO A 197 13.93 -7.32 5.09
N SER A 198 13.06 -7.73 4.18
CA SER A 198 11.61 -7.56 4.26
C SER A 198 10.93 -8.88 3.92
N PRO A 199 9.73 -9.15 4.44
CA PRO A 199 8.98 -10.34 4.03
C PRO A 199 8.54 -10.29 2.56
N CYS A 200 8.44 -9.09 1.99
CA CYS A 200 7.86 -8.84 0.68
C CYS A 200 8.65 -7.75 -0.06
N TYR A 201 8.83 -7.92 -1.37
CA TYR A 201 9.51 -6.97 -2.24
C TYR A 201 8.66 -6.63 -3.47
N SER A 202 8.68 -5.36 -3.86
CA SER A 202 8.20 -4.89 -5.14
C SER A 202 9.34 -4.77 -6.16
N TYR A 203 8.99 -4.74 -7.43
CA TYR A 203 9.93 -4.58 -8.55
C TYR A 203 9.40 -3.54 -9.52
N SER A 204 10.28 -2.70 -10.01
CA SER A 204 9.93 -1.66 -10.98
C SER A 204 10.88 -1.65 -12.16
N ALA A 205 10.35 -1.31 -13.34
CA ALA A 205 11.12 -1.09 -14.56
C ALA A 205 10.66 0.19 -15.22
N CYS A 206 11.59 1.10 -15.50
CA CYS A 206 11.35 2.43 -16.03
C CYS A 206 12.03 2.61 -17.39
N VAL A 207 11.34 3.27 -18.30
CA VAL A 207 11.93 3.89 -19.51
C VAL A 207 11.63 5.38 -19.46
N ALA A 208 12.66 6.21 -19.59
CA ALA A 208 12.55 7.65 -19.70
C ALA A 208 13.01 8.11 -21.09
N GLU A 209 12.25 8.99 -21.71
CA GLU A 209 12.60 9.67 -22.96
C GLU A 209 12.90 11.14 -22.65
N VAL A 210 14.05 11.62 -23.07
CA VAL A 210 14.55 12.94 -22.72
C VAL A 210 14.95 13.76 -23.95
N SER A 211 14.84 15.07 -23.81
CA SER A 211 15.40 16.08 -24.73
C SER A 211 16.47 16.87 -23.99
N VAL A 212 17.59 17.08 -24.64
CA VAL A 212 18.70 17.89 -24.11
C VAL A 212 18.95 19.05 -25.04
N ASP A 213 18.95 20.27 -24.53
CA ASP A 213 19.40 21.43 -25.26
C ASP A 213 20.93 21.38 -25.37
N PRO A 214 21.51 21.25 -26.56
CA PRO A 214 22.94 21.10 -26.71
C PRO A 214 23.75 22.35 -26.41
N ASP A 215 23.10 23.53 -26.42
CA ASP A 215 23.79 24.80 -26.14
C ASP A 215 23.83 25.15 -24.66
N THR A 216 22.78 24.79 -23.90
CA THR A 216 22.67 25.07 -22.46
C THR A 216 22.94 23.85 -21.60
N GLY A 217 22.71 22.64 -22.10
CA GLY A 217 22.75 21.41 -21.35
C GLY A 217 21.47 21.12 -20.55
N ASP A 218 20.43 21.96 -20.73
CA ASP A 218 19.16 21.75 -20.04
C ASP A 218 18.49 20.43 -20.48
N VAL A 219 18.06 19.66 -19.50
CA VAL A 219 17.39 18.37 -19.72
C VAL A 219 15.91 18.50 -19.45
N LYS A 220 15.10 18.09 -20.41
CA LYS A 220 13.65 17.93 -20.26
C LYS A 220 13.28 16.46 -20.40
N VAL A 221 12.55 15.94 -19.46
CA VAL A 221 11.94 14.61 -19.61
C VAL A 221 10.64 14.75 -20.41
N ASP A 222 10.56 14.08 -21.54
CA ASP A 222 9.41 14.16 -22.44
C ASP A 222 8.32 13.16 -22.02
N ARG A 223 8.72 11.92 -21.68
CA ARG A 223 7.80 10.82 -21.31
C ARG A 223 8.47 9.83 -20.38
N VAL A 224 7.67 9.23 -19.51
CA VAL A 224 8.10 8.13 -18.64
C VAL A 224 7.11 6.96 -18.76
N TRP A 225 7.63 5.78 -18.98
CA TRP A 225 6.88 4.52 -18.86
C TRP A 225 7.42 3.75 -17.67
N ILE A 226 6.53 3.36 -16.78
CA ILE A 226 6.86 2.61 -15.56
C ILE A 226 6.00 1.36 -15.45
N ALA A 227 6.63 0.21 -15.30
CA ALA A 227 5.96 -1.00 -14.85
C ALA A 227 6.30 -1.21 -13.37
N HIS A 228 5.31 -1.40 -12.54
CA HIS A 228 5.48 -1.62 -11.10
C HIS A 228 4.69 -2.84 -10.63
N ASP A 229 5.38 -3.78 -9.98
CA ASP A 229 4.77 -4.95 -9.38
C ASP A 229 4.24 -4.61 -7.98
N VAL A 230 2.96 -4.33 -7.93
CA VAL A 230 2.22 -3.93 -6.73
C VAL A 230 1.57 -5.13 -6.00
N GLY A 231 1.87 -6.35 -6.42
CA GLY A 231 1.14 -7.53 -5.97
C GLY A 231 -0.30 -7.51 -6.48
N ARG A 232 -1.27 -7.31 -5.60
CA ARG A 232 -2.65 -7.04 -5.98
C ARG A 232 -2.95 -5.55 -5.82
N ALA A 233 -3.41 -4.91 -6.87
CA ALA A 233 -3.89 -3.52 -6.81
C ALA A 233 -5.26 -3.47 -6.13
N LEU A 234 -5.31 -3.19 -4.81
CA LEU A 234 -6.55 -3.11 -4.05
C LEU A 234 -7.45 -1.95 -4.52
N ASN A 235 -6.83 -0.88 -5.00
CA ASN A 235 -7.50 0.21 -5.70
C ASN A 235 -6.56 0.72 -6.82
N PRO A 236 -6.76 0.28 -8.07
CA PRO A 236 -5.88 0.66 -9.18
C PRO A 236 -5.68 2.16 -9.34
N LEU A 237 -6.72 2.96 -9.23
CA LEU A 237 -6.65 4.42 -9.37
C LEU A 237 -5.74 5.06 -8.31
N LEU A 238 -5.85 4.64 -7.05
CA LEU A 238 -4.99 5.13 -5.98
C LEU A 238 -3.54 4.65 -6.16
N VAL A 239 -3.34 3.43 -6.67
CA VAL A 239 -2.01 2.90 -6.98
C VAL A 239 -1.36 3.71 -8.10
N GLU A 240 -2.06 4.01 -9.18
CA GLU A 240 -1.57 4.86 -10.26
C GLU A 240 -1.12 6.23 -9.73
N GLY A 241 -1.94 6.88 -8.90
CA GLY A 241 -1.58 8.15 -8.26
C GLY A 241 -0.32 8.06 -7.38
N GLN A 242 -0.12 6.96 -6.66
CA GLN A 242 1.11 6.74 -5.89
C GLN A 242 2.33 6.51 -6.79
N VAL A 243 2.19 5.79 -7.88
CA VAL A 243 3.25 5.57 -8.87
C VAL A 243 3.65 6.89 -9.54
N GLU A 244 2.69 7.69 -9.99
CA GLU A 244 2.93 9.02 -10.58
C GLU A 244 3.66 9.95 -9.59
N GLY A 245 3.21 9.98 -8.33
CA GLY A 245 3.88 10.73 -7.27
C GLY A 245 5.33 10.28 -7.00
N SER A 246 5.59 8.98 -7.09
CA SER A 246 6.94 8.43 -6.97
C SER A 246 7.85 8.85 -8.13
N ILE A 247 7.33 8.84 -9.34
CA ILE A 247 8.07 9.31 -10.52
C ILE A 247 8.37 10.80 -10.38
N TYR A 248 7.40 11.60 -9.98
CA TYR A 248 7.59 13.03 -9.70
C TYR A 248 8.74 13.27 -8.72
N MET A 249 8.80 12.52 -7.61
CA MET A 249 9.91 12.62 -6.66
C MET A 249 11.25 12.24 -7.30
N GLY A 250 11.31 11.16 -8.09
CA GLY A 250 12.52 10.75 -8.80
C GLY A 250 13.00 11.77 -9.84
N LEU A 251 12.08 12.46 -10.52
CA LEU A 251 12.41 13.56 -11.42
C LEU A 251 12.98 14.77 -10.67
N GLY A 252 12.43 15.08 -9.52
CA GLY A 252 12.95 16.13 -8.66
C GLY A 252 14.40 15.86 -8.25
N GLU A 253 14.68 14.66 -7.73
CA GLU A 253 16.02 14.27 -7.29
C GLU A 253 17.06 14.29 -8.43
N VAL A 254 16.70 13.87 -9.64
CA VAL A 254 17.67 13.77 -10.74
C VAL A 254 17.92 15.10 -11.45
N LEU A 255 16.95 16.03 -11.45
CA LEU A 255 17.01 17.24 -12.27
C LEU A 255 17.17 18.55 -11.50
N MET A 256 16.64 18.65 -10.28
CA MET A 256 16.43 19.94 -9.63
C MET A 256 16.86 20.01 -8.18
N GLU A 257 16.66 18.96 -7.41
CA GLU A 257 16.76 18.99 -5.95
C GLU A 257 18.20 18.78 -5.50
N GLU A 258 18.67 19.65 -4.60
CA GLU A 258 19.97 19.52 -3.96
C GLU A 258 19.89 19.94 -2.49
N GLN A 259 20.38 19.09 -1.59
CA GLN A 259 20.55 19.46 -0.18
C GLN A 259 21.98 19.95 0.09
N VAL A 260 22.16 21.27 0.13
CA VAL A 260 23.48 21.89 0.34
C VAL A 260 23.73 22.15 1.82
N PHE A 261 24.82 21.60 2.33
CA PHE A 261 25.31 21.87 3.70
C PHE A 261 26.63 22.61 3.66
N ARG A 262 26.76 23.64 4.49
CA ARG A 262 28.03 24.35 4.71
C ARG A 262 28.29 24.48 6.22
N LYS A 263 29.41 23.97 6.68
CA LYS A 263 29.80 23.95 8.11
C LYS A 263 28.71 23.36 9.02
N GLY A 264 28.03 22.27 8.55
CA GLY A 264 26.96 21.60 9.27
C GLY A 264 25.59 22.31 9.24
N LEU A 265 25.49 23.46 8.56
CA LEU A 265 24.22 24.18 8.39
C LEU A 265 23.60 23.94 7.04
N HIS A 266 22.33 23.59 7.03
CA HIS A 266 21.51 23.46 5.80
C HIS A 266 21.35 24.85 5.16
N LYS A 267 21.66 24.98 3.88
CA LYS A 267 21.66 26.25 3.14
C LYS A 267 20.45 26.48 2.26
N ILE A 268 19.60 25.49 2.16
CA ILE A 268 18.37 25.51 1.35
C ILE A 268 17.18 25.26 2.30
N PRO A 269 16.74 26.29 3.07
CA PRO A 269 15.78 26.10 4.15
C PRO A 269 14.33 26.13 3.72
N SER A 270 14.04 26.41 2.45
CA SER A 270 12.67 26.53 1.93
C SER A 270 12.50 25.82 0.59
N MET A 271 11.26 25.54 0.22
CA MET A 271 10.92 24.93 -1.08
C MET A 271 11.28 25.86 -2.26
N LEU A 272 11.41 27.15 -2.03
CA LEU A 272 11.82 28.11 -3.07
C LEU A 272 13.25 27.85 -3.55
N GLU A 273 14.15 27.55 -2.62
CA GLU A 273 15.54 27.24 -2.92
C GLU A 273 15.76 25.76 -3.23
N TYR A 274 14.98 24.86 -2.63
CA TYR A 274 15.08 23.41 -2.83
C TYR A 274 14.64 22.98 -4.23
N LYS A 275 13.60 23.64 -4.77
CA LYS A 275 13.13 23.51 -6.15
C LYS A 275 12.64 22.11 -6.53
N SER A 276 11.54 21.67 -5.94
CA SER A 276 10.81 20.52 -6.48
C SER A 276 10.18 20.87 -7.85
N PRO A 277 9.98 19.89 -8.73
CA PRO A 277 9.32 20.10 -10.03
C PRO A 277 7.93 20.73 -9.87
N THR A 278 7.51 21.49 -10.87
CA THR A 278 6.14 22.00 -10.98
C THR A 278 5.34 21.13 -11.95
N THR A 279 4.06 21.43 -12.13
CA THR A 279 3.22 20.76 -13.14
C THR A 279 3.71 20.97 -14.57
N LEU A 280 4.53 22.01 -14.83
CA LEU A 280 5.10 22.28 -16.16
C LEU A 280 6.28 21.36 -16.48
N GLU A 281 7.02 20.94 -15.47
CA GLU A 281 8.14 20.01 -15.63
C GLU A 281 7.72 18.53 -15.55
N THR A 282 6.50 18.25 -15.10
CA THR A 282 5.99 16.88 -15.01
C THR A 282 5.65 16.36 -16.41
N PRO A 283 6.31 15.28 -16.88
CA PRO A 283 6.06 14.71 -18.21
C PRO A 283 4.77 13.90 -18.27
N GLU A 284 4.42 13.41 -19.46
CA GLU A 284 3.44 12.32 -19.60
C GLU A 284 3.98 11.04 -18.94
N ILE A 285 3.18 10.45 -18.05
CA ILE A 285 3.51 9.23 -17.31
C ILE A 285 2.56 8.11 -17.75
N TYR A 286 3.13 6.97 -18.12
CA TYR A 286 2.39 5.77 -18.50
C TYR A 286 2.66 4.66 -17.48
N THR A 287 1.68 4.43 -16.60
CA THR A 287 1.76 3.41 -15.55
C THR A 287 1.27 2.06 -16.07
N ILE A 288 2.04 1.01 -15.80
CA ILE A 288 1.72 -0.39 -16.10
C ILE A 288 1.73 -1.14 -14.77
N LEU A 289 0.57 -1.49 -14.25
CA LEU A 289 0.46 -2.27 -13.04
C LEU A 289 0.73 -3.75 -13.34
N VAL A 290 1.66 -4.33 -12.59
CA VAL A 290 1.96 -5.76 -12.63
C VAL A 290 1.47 -6.36 -11.31
N GLU A 291 0.68 -7.43 -11.41
CA GLU A 291 0.11 -8.10 -10.25
C GLU A 291 0.73 -9.47 -10.04
N THR A 292 1.77 -9.53 -9.22
CA THR A 292 2.35 -10.77 -8.70
C THR A 292 1.97 -10.92 -7.23
N VAL A 293 0.86 -11.61 -6.99
CA VAL A 293 0.28 -11.78 -5.64
C VAL A 293 1.34 -12.29 -4.65
N ASP A 294 1.52 -11.56 -3.54
CA ASP A 294 2.47 -11.93 -2.50
C ASP A 294 1.74 -12.54 -1.30
N PRO A 295 2.18 -13.72 -0.81
CA PRO A 295 1.51 -14.40 0.30
C PRO A 295 1.58 -13.66 1.64
N GLU A 296 2.52 -12.74 1.82
CA GLU A 296 2.64 -11.93 3.05
C GLU A 296 1.76 -10.68 3.03
N GLY A 297 1.37 -10.21 1.85
CA GLY A 297 0.52 -9.02 1.71
C GLY A 297 -0.96 -9.29 1.98
N PRO A 298 -1.70 -8.34 2.56
CA PRO A 298 -3.14 -8.47 2.71
C PRO A 298 -3.78 -8.59 1.32
N PHE A 299 -4.47 -9.70 1.08
CA PHE A 299 -5.00 -10.07 -0.24
C PHE A 299 -3.96 -10.08 -1.37
N GLY A 300 -2.68 -10.19 -1.03
CA GLY A 300 -1.58 -10.24 -2.00
C GLY A 300 -0.98 -8.89 -2.40
N ALA A 301 -1.38 -7.80 -1.74
CA ALA A 301 -0.90 -6.46 -2.05
C ALA A 301 0.54 -6.21 -1.55
N LYS A 302 1.28 -5.40 -2.32
CA LYS A 302 2.62 -4.91 -1.99
C LYS A 302 2.60 -3.38 -1.85
N GLU A 303 3.78 -2.80 -1.66
CA GLU A 303 3.97 -1.36 -1.67
C GLU A 303 3.76 -0.74 -3.07
N ALA A 304 3.47 0.54 -3.13
CA ALA A 304 3.28 1.27 -4.39
C ALA A 304 3.96 2.66 -4.42
N GLY A 305 4.40 3.17 -3.27
CA GLY A 305 4.74 4.58 -3.14
C GLY A 305 6.24 4.92 -3.17
N GLN A 306 7.14 3.95 -3.21
CA GLN A 306 8.59 4.21 -3.20
C GLN A 306 9.38 3.41 -4.24
N GLY A 307 9.00 2.17 -4.51
CA GLY A 307 9.66 1.35 -5.52
C GLY A 307 9.78 2.01 -6.90
N PRO A 308 8.72 2.67 -7.40
CA PRO A 308 8.74 3.33 -8.70
C PRO A 308 9.68 4.54 -8.81
N LEU A 309 10.05 5.19 -7.69
CA LEU A 309 11.01 6.30 -7.68
C LEU A 309 12.40 5.86 -8.15
N LEU A 310 12.85 4.71 -7.63
CA LEU A 310 14.24 4.28 -7.74
C LEU A 310 14.77 4.14 -9.18
N PRO A 311 14.03 3.56 -10.13
CA PRO A 311 14.53 3.39 -11.49
C PRO A 311 14.43 4.66 -12.35
N VAL A 312 13.74 5.71 -11.89
CA VAL A 312 13.62 6.97 -12.63
C VAL A 312 14.97 7.66 -12.75
N ILE A 313 15.70 7.76 -11.64
CA ILE A 313 16.98 8.45 -11.57
C ILE A 313 18.00 7.91 -12.60
N PRO A 314 18.30 6.60 -12.64
CA PRO A 314 19.23 6.07 -13.61
C PRO A 314 18.65 5.91 -15.02
N ALA A 315 17.35 6.04 -15.22
CA ALA A 315 16.74 6.02 -16.55
C ALA A 315 16.80 7.39 -17.23
N VAL A 316 16.77 8.50 -16.49
CA VAL A 316 16.95 9.87 -16.98
C VAL A 316 18.43 10.20 -17.18
#